data_b103ca4e10c74d29f809741db8cc0474
#
_entry.id   b103ca4e10c74d29f809741db8cc0474
#
_cell.length_a   1.000
_cell.length_b   1.000
_cell.length_c   1.000
_cell.angle_alpha   90.00
_cell.angle_beta   90.00
_cell.angle_gamma   90.00
#
_symmetry.space_group_name_H-M   'P 1'
#
loop_
_entity.id
_entity.type
_entity.pdbx_description
1 polymer ?
#
loop_
_entity_poly.entity_id
_entity_poly.type
_entity_poly.pdbx_seq_one_letter_code
_entity_poly.pdbx_strand_id
1 'polypeptide(L)'
;MGGCSRFDAKVVPIAVETDRKCGLNTPRAIVCDGRRFEIARVGATLPCPSMFGKADATVTGVLVDVGGRRVARGLICDDGLWFSVKPDG
;
A
#
# COMPACT_ATOMS: atom_id res chain seq x y z
N MET A 1 -3.98 21.68 -15.74
CA MET A 1 -3.19 21.28 -14.78
C MET A 1 -3.75 20.52 -13.63
N GLY A 2 -4.93 20.59 -13.32
CA GLY A 2 -5.47 19.98 -12.14
C GLY A 2 -5.57 18.47 -12.17
N GLY A 3 -5.59 17.85 -13.33
CA GLY A 3 -5.78 16.40 -13.41
C GLY A 3 -4.65 15.59 -12.82
N CYS A 4 -3.41 16.03 -13.00
CA CYS A 4 -2.28 15.29 -12.50
C CYS A 4 -2.17 15.33 -10.99
N SER A 5 -2.49 16.47 -10.41
CA SER A 5 -2.33 16.60 -8.97
C SER A 5 -3.30 15.73 -8.20
N ARG A 6 -4.41 15.33 -8.79
CA ARG A 6 -5.35 14.44 -8.11
C ARG A 6 -4.76 13.07 -7.82
N PHE A 7 -4.04 12.53 -8.80
CA PHE A 7 -3.39 11.24 -8.58
C PHE A 7 -2.31 11.34 -7.54
N ASP A 8 -1.50 12.38 -7.63
CA ASP A 8 -0.39 12.55 -6.72
C ASP A 8 -0.84 12.69 -5.27
N ALA A 9 -1.98 13.34 -5.07
CA ALA A 9 -2.50 13.54 -3.73
C ALA A 9 -2.99 12.25 -3.09
N LYS A 10 -3.30 11.23 -3.89
CA LYS A 10 -3.86 9.98 -3.38
C LYS A 10 -2.81 8.89 -3.18
N VAL A 11 -1.64 9.06 -3.74
CA VAL A 11 -0.59 8.04 -3.69
C VAL A 11 0.55 8.57 -2.84
N VAL A 12 0.82 7.92 -1.73
CA VAL A 12 1.81 8.36 -0.76
C VAL A 12 2.88 7.29 -0.63
N PRO A 13 4.16 7.65 -0.83
CA PRO A 13 5.24 6.69 -0.62
C PRO A 13 5.32 6.31 0.86
N ILE A 14 5.49 5.02 1.11
CA ILE A 14 5.58 4.49 2.47
C ILE A 14 6.63 3.40 2.53
N ALA A 15 6.99 3.02 3.75
CA ALA A 15 7.74 1.79 3.97
C ALA A 15 6.78 0.73 4.50
N VAL A 16 7.03 -0.52 4.12
CA VAL A 16 6.19 -1.64 4.54
C VAL A 16 7.07 -2.70 5.18
N GLU A 17 6.73 -3.08 6.40
CA GLU A 17 7.33 -4.25 7.02
C GLU A 17 6.59 -5.48 6.53
N THR A 18 7.32 -6.45 6.06
CA THR A 18 6.73 -7.68 5.54
C THR A 18 7.14 -8.85 6.40
N ASP A 19 6.26 -9.85 6.44
CA ASP A 19 6.51 -11.11 7.10
C ASP A 19 6.66 -12.18 6.02
N ARG A 20 7.72 -12.95 6.08
CA ARG A 20 7.99 -13.96 5.08
C ARG A 20 7.54 -15.31 5.60
N LYS A 21 6.35 -15.69 5.22
CA LYS A 21 5.80 -17.01 5.55
C LYS A 21 5.58 -17.80 4.30
N CYS A 22 6.04 -19.03 4.29
CA CYS A 22 5.85 -19.94 3.16
C CYS A 22 6.32 -19.35 1.84
N GLY A 23 7.39 -18.57 1.87
CA GLY A 23 7.95 -17.98 0.66
C GLY A 23 7.21 -16.76 0.14
N LEU A 24 6.18 -16.32 0.83
CA LEU A 24 5.41 -15.15 0.44
C LEU A 24 5.69 -13.98 1.37
N ASN A 25 5.81 -12.80 0.78
CA ASN A 25 5.97 -11.56 1.55
C ASN A 25 4.59 -10.99 1.84
N THR A 26 4.17 -11.10 3.08
CA THR A 26 2.87 -10.58 3.52
C THR A 26 3.09 -9.26 4.25
N PRO A 27 2.38 -8.19 3.87
CA PRO A 27 2.51 -6.93 4.60
C PRO A 27 2.04 -7.08 6.04
N ARG A 28 2.84 -6.59 6.96
CA ARG A 28 2.56 -6.69 8.38
C ARG A 28 2.29 -5.35 9.02
N ALA A 29 3.03 -4.34 8.63
CA ALA A 29 2.87 -2.99 9.14
C ALA A 29 3.31 -2.00 8.10
N ILE A 30 2.77 -0.79 8.17
CA ILE A 30 3.22 0.30 7.33
C ILE A 30 3.88 1.36 8.19
N VAL A 31 4.89 2.02 7.63
CA VAL A 31 5.56 3.13 8.30
C VAL A 31 5.41 4.35 7.43
N CYS A 32 4.81 5.37 7.97
CA CYS A 32 4.54 6.61 7.27
C CYS A 32 4.85 7.78 8.20
N ASP A 33 5.67 8.71 7.76
CA ASP A 33 6.06 9.88 8.54
C ASP A 33 6.63 9.52 9.92
N GLY A 34 7.44 8.47 9.96
CA GLY A 34 8.05 8.02 11.20
C GLY A 34 7.10 7.30 12.15
N ARG A 35 5.88 7.05 11.74
CA ARG A 35 4.89 6.33 12.54
C ARG A 35 4.65 4.95 11.96
N ARG A 36 4.55 3.98 12.83
CA ARG A 36 4.30 2.58 12.46
C ARG A 36 2.85 2.23 12.77
N PHE A 37 2.18 1.68 11.77
CA PHE A 37 0.78 1.26 11.91
C PHE A 37 0.68 -0.22 11.59
N GLU A 38 0.08 -0.97 12.51
CA GLU A 38 -0.13 -2.41 12.30
C GLU A 38 -1.21 -2.66 11.27
N ILE A 39 -1.00 -3.68 10.45
CA ILE A 39 -2.02 -4.13 9.51
C ILE A 39 -2.86 -5.17 10.20
N ALA A 40 -4.13 -4.87 10.38
CA ALA A 40 -5.05 -5.76 11.07
C ALA A 40 -5.53 -6.90 10.17
N ARG A 41 -5.63 -6.63 8.86
CA ARG A 41 -6.12 -7.62 7.91
C ARG A 41 -5.52 -7.37 6.53
N VAL A 42 -5.19 -8.46 5.86
CA VAL A 42 -4.67 -8.41 4.49
C VAL A 42 -5.69 -9.07 3.58
N GLY A 43 -6.10 -8.37 2.55
CA GLY A 43 -7.02 -8.89 1.56
C GLY A 43 -6.29 -9.46 0.35
N ALA A 44 -6.98 -9.45 -0.78
CA ALA A 44 -6.46 -10.00 -2.01
C ALA A 44 -5.39 -9.10 -2.62
N THR A 45 -4.45 -9.70 -3.32
CA THR A 45 -3.43 -9.01 -4.10
C THR A 45 -3.77 -9.14 -5.57
N LEU A 46 -3.84 -8.02 -6.27
CA LEU A 46 -4.19 -7.98 -7.69
C LEU A 46 -3.08 -7.30 -8.46
N PRO A 47 -2.87 -7.71 -9.73
CA PRO A 47 -1.93 -6.99 -10.58
C PRO A 47 -2.46 -5.61 -10.92
N CYS A 48 -1.56 -4.67 -11.09
CA CYS A 48 -1.92 -3.32 -11.52
C CYS A 48 -0.84 -2.75 -12.41
N PRO A 49 -1.17 -1.70 -13.20
CA PRO A 49 -0.15 -1.07 -14.04
C PRO A 49 0.95 -0.43 -13.20
N SER A 50 2.18 -0.57 -13.66
CA SER A 50 3.33 0.05 -13.00
C SER A 50 3.36 1.54 -13.28
N MET A 51 3.64 2.33 -12.25
CA MET A 51 3.81 3.77 -12.40
C MET A 51 5.14 4.12 -13.07
N PHE A 52 6.08 3.19 -13.09
CA PHE A 52 7.41 3.42 -13.65
C PHE A 52 7.60 2.72 -14.98
N GLY A 53 6.55 2.21 -15.59
CA GLY A 53 6.66 1.49 -16.85
C GLY A 53 7.28 0.12 -16.72
N LYS A 54 7.35 -0.43 -15.53
CA LYS A 54 7.85 -1.79 -15.31
C LYS A 54 6.75 -2.81 -15.58
N ALA A 55 7.13 -4.07 -15.66
CA ALA A 55 6.18 -5.11 -16.02
C ALA A 55 5.22 -5.47 -14.91
N ASP A 56 5.69 -5.50 -13.69
CA ASP A 56 4.93 -6.09 -12.60
C ASP A 56 4.75 -5.13 -11.44
N ALA A 57 3.52 -4.73 -11.21
CA ALA A 57 3.13 -4.05 -10.00
C ALA A 57 1.90 -4.74 -9.44
N THR A 58 1.69 -4.63 -8.14
CA THR A 58 0.55 -5.24 -7.47
C THR A 58 -0.09 -4.24 -6.51
N VAL A 59 -1.38 -4.45 -6.27
CA VAL A 59 -2.09 -3.70 -5.23
C VAL A 59 -2.74 -4.70 -4.29
N THR A 60 -2.54 -4.49 -3.01
CA THR A 60 -3.10 -5.35 -1.95
C THR A 60 -3.98 -4.50 -1.06
N GLY A 61 -5.23 -4.91 -0.91
CA GLY A 61 -6.13 -4.23 0.02
C GLY A 61 -5.83 -4.65 1.45
N VAL A 62 -5.75 -3.70 2.36
CA VAL A 62 -5.47 -3.99 3.76
C VAL A 62 -6.37 -3.14 4.66
N LEU A 63 -6.57 -3.62 5.88
CA LEU A 63 -7.13 -2.82 6.97
C LEU A 63 -6.01 -2.49 7.93
N VAL A 64 -5.81 -1.22 8.17
CA VAL A 64 -4.73 -0.71 9.01
C VAL A 64 -5.33 -0.22 10.32
N ASP A 65 -4.68 -0.57 11.41
CA ASP A 65 -5.12 -0.13 12.73
C ASP A 65 -4.53 1.25 13.01
N VAL A 66 -5.41 2.24 13.11
CA VAL A 66 -5.01 3.62 13.37
C VAL A 66 -5.74 4.09 14.61
N GLY A 67 -5.05 4.08 15.75
CA GLY A 67 -5.63 4.55 17.01
C GLY A 67 -6.88 3.80 17.43
N GLY A 68 -6.91 2.48 17.23
CA GLY A 68 -8.06 1.66 17.56
C GLY A 68 -9.13 1.60 16.49
N ARG A 69 -8.93 2.29 15.39
CA ARG A 69 -9.86 2.26 14.26
C ARG A 69 -9.21 1.55 13.08
N ARG A 70 -10.01 0.83 12.34
CA ARG A 70 -9.53 0.14 11.14
C ARG A 70 -9.84 0.96 9.92
N VAL A 71 -8.80 1.26 9.17
CA VAL A 71 -8.89 2.12 8.00
C VAL A 71 -8.45 1.31 6.78
N ALA A 72 -9.26 1.35 5.73
CA ALA A 72 -8.94 0.63 4.49
C ALA A 72 -7.89 1.40 3.71
N ARG A 73 -6.89 0.66 3.21
CA ARG A 73 -5.83 1.20 2.36
C ARG A 73 -5.49 0.21 1.27
N GLY A 74 -5.02 0.73 0.13
CA GLY A 74 -4.42 -0.10 -0.89
C GLY A 74 -2.90 0.03 -0.80
N LEU A 75 -2.19 -1.07 -0.82
CA LEU A 75 -0.74 -1.06 -0.82
C LEU A 75 -0.25 -1.46 -2.20
N ILE A 76 0.41 -0.54 -2.87
CA ILE A 76 0.98 -0.80 -4.18
C ILE A 76 2.46 -1.14 -4.00
N CYS A 77 2.86 -2.26 -4.56
CA CYS A 77 4.26 -2.64 -4.66
C CYS A 77 4.68 -2.54 -6.11
N ASP A 78 5.57 -1.62 -6.41
CA ASP A 78 5.97 -1.32 -7.78
C ASP A 78 7.48 -1.16 -7.81
N ASP A 79 8.16 -2.09 -8.50
CA ASP A 79 9.61 -2.08 -8.62
C ASP A 79 10.31 -2.04 -7.26
N GLY A 80 9.78 -2.78 -6.30
CA GLY A 80 10.34 -2.84 -4.96
C GLY A 80 9.99 -1.66 -4.06
N LEU A 81 9.25 -0.70 -4.57
CA LEU A 81 8.82 0.46 -3.80
C LEU A 81 7.37 0.30 -3.38
N TRP A 82 7.06 0.81 -2.22
CA TRP A 82 5.71 0.69 -1.68
C TRP A 82 5.02 2.05 -1.62
N PHE A 83 3.74 2.04 -1.93
CA PHE A 83 2.92 3.24 -1.89
C PHE A 83 1.59 2.92 -1.23
N SER A 84 1.04 3.88 -0.52
CA SER A 84 -0.29 3.76 0.06
C SER A 84 -1.27 4.57 -0.78
N VAL A 85 -2.39 3.94 -1.10
CA VAL A 85 -3.47 4.58 -1.86
C VAL A 85 -4.72 4.54 -1.02
N LYS A 86 -5.39 5.66 -0.92
CA LYS A 86 -6.67 5.71 -0.24
C LYS A 86 -7.74 5.20 -1.19
N PRO A 87 -8.51 4.18 -0.79
CA PRO A 87 -9.56 3.69 -1.67
C PRO A 87 -10.65 4.74 -1.83
N ASP A 88 -11.23 4.74 -3.03
CA ASP A 88 -12.31 5.63 -3.32
C ASP A 88 -13.60 5.14 -2.68
N GLY A 89 -14.29 5.99 -2.13
CA GLY A 89 -15.61 5.67 -1.65
C GLY A 89 -15.73 5.36 -0.24
#